data_dfda6c8ca5645dc7826f3b6f1ed0d94f
#
_entry.id   dfda6c8ca5645dc7826f3b6f1ed0d94f
#
_cell.length_a   1.000
_cell.length_b   1.000
_cell.length_c   1.000
_cell.angle_alpha   90.00
_cell.angle_beta   90.00
_cell.angle_gamma   90.00
#
_symmetry.space_group_name_H-M   'P 1'
#
loop_
_entity.id
_entity.type
_entity.pdbx_description
1 polymer ?
#
loop_
_entity_poly.entity_id
_entity_poly.type
_entity_poly.pdbx_seq_one_letter_code
_entity_poly.pdbx_strand_id
1 'polypeptide(L)'
;MGRIRSWVPLALASLLVAACGGGGNDASTRVQITSVKVMGDSLADSGTFGIKFTVQGSQSFIYPERIATNYGVSTLCPFYLFNGTTFIANPAAGCTNYAIGGGRINNYTAPASPVSIVQQLVTAGAAL
;
A
#
# COMPACT_ATOMS: atom_id res chain seq x y z
N MET A 1 -38.24 64.89 12.50
CA MET A 1 -38.77 63.53 12.27
C MET A 1 -37.73 62.76 11.43
N GLY A 2 -36.76 62.13 12.08
CA GLY A 2 -35.66 61.38 11.44
C GLY A 2 -36.04 59.89 11.37
N ARG A 3 -36.07 59.34 10.15
CA ARG A 3 -36.26 57.90 9.90
C ARG A 3 -34.95 57.16 10.18
N ILE A 4 -34.88 56.47 11.29
CA ILE A 4 -33.83 55.50 11.56
C ILE A 4 -34.14 54.24 10.72
N ARG A 5 -33.47 54.10 9.57
CA ARG A 5 -33.54 52.91 8.73
C ARG A 5 -32.80 51.78 9.43
N SER A 6 -33.51 50.72 9.72
CA SER A 6 -33.05 49.52 10.37
C SER A 6 -32.00 48.77 9.53
N TRP A 7 -30.74 49.00 9.86
CA TRP A 7 -29.61 48.27 9.26
C TRP A 7 -29.12 47.07 10.12
N VAL A 8 -29.85 46.85 11.24
CA VAL A 8 -29.49 45.83 12.22
C VAL A 8 -29.69 44.38 11.73
N PRO A 9 -30.65 44.05 10.85
CA PRO A 9 -30.81 42.63 10.45
C PRO A 9 -29.75 42.11 9.48
N LEU A 10 -29.03 43.01 8.77
CA LEU A 10 -28.00 42.56 7.81
C LEU A 10 -26.68 42.21 8.52
N ALA A 11 -26.37 42.79 9.64
CA ALA A 11 -25.17 42.53 10.42
C ALA A 11 -25.24 41.18 11.18
N LEU A 12 -26.45 40.75 11.56
CA LEU A 12 -26.61 39.47 12.25
C LEU A 12 -26.54 38.28 11.31
N ALA A 13 -26.90 38.44 10.03
CA ALA A 13 -26.84 37.38 9.02
C ALA A 13 -25.40 37.05 8.58
N SER A 14 -24.50 38.04 8.65
CA SER A 14 -23.08 37.83 8.29
C SER A 14 -22.25 37.12 9.38
N LEU A 15 -22.70 37.12 10.63
CA LEU A 15 -22.02 36.39 11.71
C LEU A 15 -22.28 34.88 11.68
N LEU A 16 -23.38 34.44 11.06
CA LEU A 16 -23.72 33.01 11.00
C LEU A 16 -22.95 32.25 9.90
N VAL A 17 -22.42 32.95 8.89
CA VAL A 17 -21.65 32.32 7.81
C VAL A 17 -20.18 32.09 8.20
N ALA A 18 -19.66 32.84 9.18
CA ALA A 18 -18.28 32.67 9.67
C ALA A 18 -18.09 31.43 10.57
N ALA A 19 -19.18 30.85 11.06
CA ALA A 19 -19.13 29.68 11.95
C ALA A 19 -18.96 28.35 11.19
N CYS A 20 -19.10 28.33 9.85
CA CYS A 20 -18.92 27.12 9.03
C CYS A 20 -17.53 27.01 8.41
N GLY A 21 -16.65 27.99 8.64
CA GLY A 21 -15.23 27.93 8.29
C GLY A 21 -14.42 27.34 9.43
N GLY A 22 -14.81 26.15 9.91
CA GLY A 22 -14.00 25.36 10.81
C GLY A 22 -12.73 24.95 10.07
N GLY A 23 -11.67 25.76 10.14
CA GLY A 23 -10.32 25.33 9.92
C GLY A 23 -10.01 24.25 10.95
N GLY A 24 -10.40 23.02 10.67
CA GLY A 24 -9.87 21.88 11.37
C GLY A 24 -8.37 21.94 11.16
N ASN A 25 -7.62 22.29 12.19
CA ASN A 25 -6.25 21.86 12.28
C ASN A 25 -6.34 20.33 12.23
N ASP A 26 -6.17 19.76 11.05
CA ASP A 26 -5.90 18.33 10.87
C ASP A 26 -4.57 18.03 11.56
N ALA A 27 -4.62 18.01 12.88
CA ALA A 27 -3.64 17.31 13.68
C ALA A 27 -3.91 15.79 13.60
N SER A 28 -4.28 15.30 12.41
CA SER A 28 -4.23 13.88 12.14
C SER A 28 -2.75 13.53 12.18
N THR A 29 -2.35 12.89 13.26
CA THR A 29 -1.08 12.19 13.34
C THR A 29 -1.01 11.31 12.11
N ARG A 30 -0.28 11.73 11.09
CA ARG A 30 -0.07 10.93 9.89
C ARG A 30 0.65 9.68 10.36
N VAL A 31 -0.09 8.56 10.36
CA VAL A 31 0.54 7.27 10.62
C VAL A 31 1.58 7.05 9.54
N GLN A 32 2.84 6.98 9.94
CA GLN A 32 3.91 6.69 9.02
C GLN A 32 3.85 5.21 8.64
N ILE A 33 3.66 4.92 7.37
CA ILE A 33 3.76 3.56 6.85
C ILE A 33 5.25 3.23 6.72
N THR A 34 5.72 2.25 7.46
CA THR A 34 7.11 1.82 7.49
C THR A 34 7.38 0.55 6.69
N SER A 35 6.33 -0.20 6.35
CA SER A 35 6.42 -1.43 5.58
C SER A 35 5.19 -1.64 4.72
N VAL A 36 5.39 -2.23 3.56
CA VAL A 36 4.32 -2.69 2.65
C VAL A 36 4.55 -4.18 2.44
N LYS A 37 3.59 -5.01 2.81
CA LYS A 37 3.61 -6.46 2.55
C LYS A 37 2.71 -6.76 1.36
N VAL A 38 3.24 -7.52 0.41
CA VAL A 38 2.56 -7.83 -0.85
C VAL A 38 2.40 -9.34 -0.98
N MET A 39 1.20 -9.78 -1.27
CA MET A 39 0.86 -11.15 -1.62
C MET A 39 0.18 -11.14 -2.98
N GLY A 40 0.33 -12.21 -3.76
CA GLY A 40 -0.27 -12.27 -5.07
C GLY A 40 0.44 -13.22 -6.03
N ASP A 41 0.22 -12.92 -7.29
CA ASP A 41 0.70 -13.69 -8.44
C ASP A 41 1.75 -12.90 -9.27
N SER A 42 1.87 -13.25 -10.55
CA SER A 42 2.80 -12.62 -11.49
C SER A 42 2.61 -11.11 -11.68
N LEU A 43 1.43 -10.56 -11.39
CA LEU A 43 1.17 -9.13 -11.51
C LEU A 43 1.87 -8.33 -10.39
N ALA A 44 2.11 -8.99 -9.26
CA ALA A 44 2.68 -8.40 -8.07
C ALA A 44 4.11 -8.90 -7.75
N ASP A 45 4.62 -9.90 -8.48
CA ASP A 45 5.95 -10.50 -8.27
C ASP A 45 7.06 -9.52 -8.67
N SER A 46 7.88 -9.12 -7.70
CA SER A 46 8.98 -8.16 -7.90
C SER A 46 10.29 -8.81 -8.36
N GLY A 47 10.30 -10.10 -8.63
CA GLY A 47 11.48 -10.77 -9.17
C GLY A 47 11.86 -12.10 -8.51
N THR A 48 10.90 -12.87 -8.01
CA THR A 48 11.13 -14.22 -7.44
C THR A 48 11.91 -15.13 -8.39
N PHE A 49 11.70 -15.00 -9.69
CA PHE A 49 12.40 -15.75 -10.74
C PHE A 49 13.54 -14.95 -11.41
N GLY A 50 13.97 -13.84 -10.82
CA GLY A 50 14.94 -12.92 -11.41
C GLY A 50 14.37 -11.99 -12.47
N ILE A 51 13.08 -12.07 -12.76
CA ILE A 51 12.36 -11.22 -13.72
C ILE A 51 11.04 -10.70 -13.12
N LYS A 52 10.55 -9.58 -13.63
CA LYS A 52 9.20 -9.08 -13.40
C LYS A 52 8.33 -9.48 -14.60
N PHE A 53 7.17 -10.07 -14.36
CA PHE A 53 6.34 -10.62 -15.45
C PHE A 53 5.63 -9.54 -16.26
N THR A 54 5.27 -8.42 -15.63
CA THR A 54 4.41 -7.39 -16.24
C THR A 54 5.16 -6.19 -16.79
N VAL A 55 6.38 -5.95 -16.33
CA VAL A 55 7.22 -4.85 -16.79
C VAL A 55 8.67 -5.30 -16.88
N GLN A 56 9.39 -4.82 -17.90
CA GLN A 56 10.80 -5.13 -18.11
C GLN A 56 11.64 -3.86 -18.03
N GLY A 57 12.89 -4.02 -17.67
CA GLY A 57 13.85 -2.92 -17.55
C GLY A 57 14.06 -2.44 -16.11
N SER A 58 15.29 -2.01 -15.84
CA SER A 58 15.77 -1.63 -14.51
C SER A 58 15.06 -0.43 -13.89
N GLN A 59 14.43 0.41 -14.70
CA GLN A 59 13.68 1.59 -14.26
C GLN A 59 12.16 1.37 -14.25
N SER A 60 11.71 0.15 -14.51
CA SER A 60 10.30 -0.17 -14.59
C SER A 60 9.80 -0.72 -13.26
N PHE A 61 8.71 -0.12 -12.75
CA PHE A 61 8.10 -0.48 -11.49
C PHE A 61 6.76 -1.19 -11.73
N ILE A 62 6.56 -2.33 -11.08
CA ILE A 62 5.25 -2.96 -10.95
C ILE A 62 4.38 -2.14 -9.99
N TYR A 63 3.05 -2.35 -10.00
CA TYR A 63 2.14 -1.54 -9.19
C TYR A 63 2.44 -1.57 -7.68
N PRO A 64 2.86 -2.68 -7.04
CA PRO A 64 3.18 -2.67 -5.62
C PRO A 64 4.41 -1.84 -5.28
N GLU A 65 5.41 -1.81 -6.18
CA GLU A 65 6.61 -0.96 -6.00
C GLU A 65 6.25 0.53 -6.05
N ARG A 66 5.31 0.92 -6.94
CA ARG A 66 4.80 2.30 -6.98
C ARG A 66 4.04 2.67 -5.71
N ILE A 67 3.21 1.75 -5.19
CA ILE A 67 2.50 1.95 -3.92
C ILE A 67 3.51 2.11 -2.78
N ALA A 68 4.51 1.22 -2.67
CA ALA A 68 5.53 1.30 -1.65
C ALA A 68 6.29 2.63 -1.69
N THR A 69 6.70 3.06 -2.88
CA THR A 69 7.38 4.35 -3.10
C THR A 69 6.51 5.53 -2.68
N ASN A 70 5.20 5.52 -2.96
CA ASN A 70 4.28 6.58 -2.55
C ASN A 70 4.15 6.71 -1.03
N TYR A 71 4.39 5.63 -0.28
CA TYR A 71 4.44 5.63 1.18
C TYR A 71 5.85 5.86 1.74
N GLY A 72 6.84 6.12 0.88
CA GLY A 72 8.23 6.33 1.30
C GLY A 72 8.98 5.04 1.64
N VAL A 73 8.43 3.89 1.30
CA VAL A 73 9.11 2.59 1.41
C VAL A 73 9.97 2.39 0.16
N SER A 74 11.28 2.54 0.31
CA SER A 74 12.21 2.63 -0.81
C SER A 74 12.55 1.29 -1.49
N THR A 75 12.34 0.17 -0.80
CA THR A 75 12.71 -1.15 -1.29
C THR A 75 11.59 -2.15 -1.08
N LEU A 76 11.04 -2.65 -2.17
CA LEU A 76 10.13 -3.78 -2.18
C LEU A 76 10.82 -4.91 -2.96
N CYS A 77 11.52 -5.80 -2.24
CA CYS A 77 12.19 -6.95 -2.84
C CYS A 77 11.38 -8.25 -2.62
N PRO A 78 11.57 -9.26 -3.47
CA PRO A 78 10.88 -10.54 -3.32
C PRO A 78 11.36 -11.27 -2.06
N PHE A 79 10.41 -11.73 -1.24
CA PHE A 79 10.69 -12.55 -0.05
C PHE A 79 11.19 -13.95 -0.44
N TYR A 80 10.68 -14.49 -1.54
CA TYR A 80 11.11 -15.77 -2.07
C TYR A 80 12.00 -15.59 -3.30
N LEU A 81 12.99 -16.46 -3.43
CA LEU A 81 13.80 -16.64 -4.65
C LEU A 81 13.63 -18.06 -5.15
N PHE A 82 13.49 -18.23 -6.45
CA PHE A 82 13.46 -19.55 -7.08
C PHE A 82 14.88 -19.92 -7.53
N ASN A 83 15.42 -21.01 -6.99
CA ASN A 83 16.79 -21.48 -7.29
C ASN A 83 16.87 -22.47 -8.47
N GLY A 84 15.79 -22.61 -9.25
CA GLY A 84 15.67 -23.58 -10.34
C GLY A 84 14.94 -24.87 -9.95
N THR A 85 14.78 -25.14 -8.66
CA THR A 85 14.14 -26.36 -8.15
C THR A 85 13.07 -26.05 -7.09
N THR A 86 13.38 -25.15 -6.17
CA THR A 86 12.51 -24.82 -5.05
C THR A 86 12.55 -23.32 -4.73
N PHE A 87 11.58 -22.87 -3.95
CA PHE A 87 11.55 -21.53 -3.39
C PHE A 87 12.31 -21.50 -2.05
N ILE A 88 13.24 -20.56 -1.94
CA ILE A 88 13.99 -20.29 -0.72
C ILE A 88 13.69 -18.87 -0.24
N ALA A 89 13.84 -18.62 1.05
CA ALA A 89 13.76 -17.26 1.58
C ALA A 89 14.93 -16.42 1.04
N ASN A 90 14.63 -15.19 0.63
CA ASN A 90 15.67 -14.25 0.21
C ASN A 90 16.55 -13.90 1.42
N PRO A 91 17.86 -14.06 1.34
CA PRO A 91 18.76 -13.72 2.44
C PRO A 91 18.86 -12.21 2.72
N ALA A 92 18.39 -11.36 1.79
CA ALA A 92 18.37 -9.92 1.99
C ALA A 92 17.32 -9.56 3.06
N ALA A 93 17.72 -8.79 4.05
CA ALA A 93 16.82 -8.33 5.09
C ALA A 93 15.76 -7.36 4.54
N GLY A 94 14.55 -7.43 5.10
CA GLY A 94 13.47 -6.48 4.81
C GLY A 94 12.71 -6.72 3.51
N CYS A 95 12.92 -7.85 2.82
CA CYS A 95 12.10 -8.23 1.67
C CYS A 95 10.69 -8.64 2.08
N THR A 96 9.69 -7.90 1.64
CA THR A 96 8.28 -8.03 2.08
C THR A 96 7.30 -8.31 0.94
N ASN A 97 7.80 -8.58 -0.27
CA ASN A 97 6.96 -9.02 -1.37
C ASN A 97 6.94 -10.55 -1.45
N TYR A 98 5.84 -11.13 -0.98
CA TYR A 98 5.60 -12.58 -0.95
C TYR A 98 4.95 -13.10 -2.23
N ALA A 99 4.56 -12.21 -3.16
CA ALA A 99 3.94 -12.58 -4.43
C ALA A 99 4.89 -13.41 -5.30
N ILE A 100 4.32 -14.41 -5.97
CA ILE A 100 5.08 -15.35 -6.82
C ILE A 100 4.35 -15.55 -8.14
N GLY A 101 5.05 -15.48 -9.25
CA GLY A 101 4.53 -15.82 -10.57
C GLY A 101 3.87 -17.21 -10.58
N GLY A 102 2.63 -17.28 -11.09
CA GLY A 102 1.81 -18.49 -11.02
C GLY A 102 1.05 -18.67 -9.71
N GLY A 103 1.07 -17.68 -8.82
CA GLY A 103 0.32 -17.70 -7.56
C GLY A 103 -1.17 -17.94 -7.77
N ARG A 104 -1.75 -18.77 -6.91
CA ARG A 104 -3.18 -19.13 -6.89
C ARG A 104 -3.76 -18.81 -5.52
N ILE A 105 -5.01 -18.37 -5.48
CA ILE A 105 -5.69 -18.06 -4.21
C ILE A 105 -5.57 -19.23 -3.24
N ASN A 106 -5.89 -20.43 -3.72
CA ASN A 106 -5.70 -21.65 -2.97
C ASN A 106 -5.08 -22.73 -3.90
N ASN A 107 -4.00 -23.34 -3.45
CA ASN A 107 -3.37 -24.45 -4.15
C ASN A 107 -3.75 -25.76 -3.48
N TYR A 108 -4.83 -26.40 -3.93
CA TYR A 108 -5.38 -27.61 -3.31
C TYR A 108 -4.41 -28.80 -3.30
N THR A 109 -3.49 -28.88 -4.27
CA THR A 109 -2.53 -29.98 -4.37
C THR A 109 -1.30 -29.77 -3.51
N ALA A 110 -1.00 -28.52 -3.15
CA ALA A 110 0.12 -28.14 -2.31
C ALA A 110 -0.22 -26.85 -1.50
N PRO A 111 -1.12 -26.92 -0.52
CA PRO A 111 -1.61 -25.75 0.19
C PRO A 111 -0.54 -25.01 0.99
N ALA A 112 0.51 -25.71 1.42
CA ALA A 112 1.68 -25.12 2.11
C ALA A 112 2.75 -24.56 1.14
N SER A 113 2.54 -24.67 -0.17
CA SER A 113 3.45 -24.09 -1.15
C SER A 113 3.38 -22.57 -1.14
N PRO A 114 4.50 -21.84 -1.29
CA PRO A 114 4.50 -20.39 -1.46
C PRO A 114 3.70 -19.89 -2.67
N VAL A 115 3.38 -20.75 -3.63
CA VAL A 115 2.49 -20.46 -4.76
C VAL A 115 1.02 -20.35 -4.33
N SER A 116 0.66 -20.78 -3.10
CA SER A 116 -0.64 -20.50 -2.50
C SER A 116 -0.64 -19.09 -1.87
N ILE A 117 -1.53 -18.20 -2.31
CA ILE A 117 -1.66 -16.85 -1.74
C ILE A 117 -2.08 -16.92 -0.26
N VAL A 118 -2.88 -17.91 0.12
CA VAL A 118 -3.20 -18.18 1.53
C VAL A 118 -1.92 -18.46 2.33
N GLN A 119 -1.00 -19.27 1.80
CA GLN A 119 0.28 -19.54 2.45
C GLN A 119 1.18 -18.31 2.51
N GLN A 120 1.17 -17.46 1.48
CA GLN A 120 1.88 -16.17 1.50
C GLN A 120 1.38 -15.29 2.64
N LEU A 121 0.05 -15.24 2.86
CA LEU A 121 -0.55 -14.50 3.99
C LEU A 121 -0.09 -15.06 5.34
N VAL A 122 -0.07 -16.38 5.50
CA VAL A 122 0.41 -17.04 6.74
C VAL A 122 1.86 -16.66 7.00
N THR A 123 2.72 -16.76 5.98
CA THR A 123 4.15 -16.41 6.10
C THR A 123 4.35 -14.93 6.40
N ALA A 124 3.62 -14.05 5.74
CA ALA A 124 3.68 -12.61 5.96
C ALA A 124 3.19 -12.23 7.38
N GLY A 125 2.18 -12.94 7.90
CA GLY A 125 1.66 -12.75 9.25
C GLY A 125 2.65 -13.21 10.34
N ALA A 126 3.35 -14.29 10.12
CA ALA A 126 4.36 -14.79 11.06
C ALA A 126 5.62 -13.90 11.15
N ALA A 127 5.81 -12.97 10.22
CA ALA A 127 6.90 -12.00 10.17
C ALA A 127 6.51 -10.64 10.78
N LEU A 128 5.48 -10.61 11.65
CA LEU A 128 5.08 -9.46 12.47
C LEU A 128 5.73 -9.60 13.86
#